data_d5a2c0e014a599cd168b0f4fa6c342f2
#
_entry.id   d5a2c0e014a599cd168b0f4fa6c342f2
#
_cell.length_a   1.000
_cell.length_b   1.000
_cell.length_c   1.000
_cell.angle_alpha   90.00
_cell.angle_beta   90.00
_cell.angle_gamma   90.00
#
_symmetry.space_group_name_H-M   'P 1'
#
loop_
_entity.id
_entity.type
_entity.pdbx_description
1 polymer ?
#
loop_
_entity_poly.entity_id
_entity_poly.type
_entity_poly.pdbx_seq_one_letter_code
_entity_poly.pdbx_strand_id
1 'polypeptide(L)'
;MSVNSKQWFGLPLNLIWGYIAIAVFMTGDGFELAFLSHYIKELGFTPAQASFAFTLYGLAAALSAWISGVVAEIITPQKTMLIGFVLWCVFHVLFLIFGLGHANYPLILLFYGIRGFAYPLFLYSFIVAIVHNVKSDSASSALGWFWAVYSVGIGVFGSYIPSFTIPHIGELGTLWLALVFCITGGIIALVSLRHIQTPRHMQNLTTREKFAELGRAATLLYTNRNILLSSMVRIINTLSLFGFAVIMPMMFVDELGFTTSEWLQVWAAFFFTTIFSNVFWGIVAEKMGWMKVIRWFGCIGMALS
;
A
#
# COMPACT_ATOMS: atom_id res chain seq x y z
N MET A 1 -3.99 19.15 25.15
CA MET A 1 -2.58 19.60 25.07
C MET A 1 -2.24 19.77 23.60
N SER A 2 -1.88 20.96 23.14
CA SER A 2 -1.51 21.19 21.74
C SER A 2 -0.15 20.53 21.47
N VAL A 3 -0.15 19.50 20.62
CA VAL A 3 1.10 18.89 20.16
C VAL A 3 1.80 19.93 19.26
N ASN A 4 2.77 20.62 19.82
CA ASN A 4 3.61 21.58 19.10
C ASN A 4 4.71 20.79 18.37
N SER A 5 4.33 19.95 17.39
CA SER A 5 5.28 19.21 16.58
C SER A 5 5.95 20.16 15.59
N LYS A 6 7.29 20.27 15.64
CA LYS A 6 8.05 20.94 14.58
C LYS A 6 7.70 20.30 13.24
N GLN A 7 7.36 21.11 12.26
CA GLN A 7 7.00 20.65 10.91
C GLN A 7 7.98 21.24 9.90
N TRP A 8 8.32 20.45 8.89
CA TRP A 8 9.09 20.89 7.74
C TRP A 8 8.22 20.70 6.49
N PHE A 9 7.76 21.81 5.88
CA PHE A 9 6.81 21.77 4.76
C PHE A 9 5.59 20.85 4.99
N GLY A 10 5.02 20.89 6.20
CA GLY A 10 3.89 20.05 6.58
C GLY A 10 4.25 18.62 7.00
N LEU A 11 5.51 18.20 6.88
CA LEU A 11 6.00 16.92 7.39
C LEU A 11 6.20 16.98 8.91
N PRO A 12 5.51 16.18 9.70
CA PRO A 12 5.68 16.17 11.16
C PRO A 12 6.99 15.45 11.53
N LEU A 13 7.99 16.21 12.04
CA LEU A 13 9.31 15.68 12.32
C LEU A 13 9.33 14.63 13.44
N ASN A 14 8.36 14.65 14.35
CA ASN A 14 8.19 13.63 15.38
C ASN A 14 7.78 12.26 14.82
N LEU A 15 7.25 12.21 13.59
CA LEU A 15 6.84 10.99 12.91
C LEU A 15 7.78 10.58 11.77
N ILE A 16 8.90 11.29 11.56
CA ILE A 16 9.78 11.11 10.40
C ILE A 16 10.26 9.66 10.23
N TRP A 17 10.59 9.00 11.32
CA TRP A 17 11.01 7.60 11.31
C TRP A 17 9.89 6.65 10.92
N GLY A 18 8.62 7.01 11.19
CA GLY A 18 7.46 6.30 10.69
C GLY A 18 7.34 6.41 9.17
N TYR A 19 7.56 7.60 8.60
CA TYR A 19 7.60 7.77 7.14
C TYR A 19 8.73 7.00 6.50
N ILE A 20 9.93 7.01 7.09
CA ILE A 20 11.07 6.20 6.63
C ILE A 20 10.72 4.71 6.70
N ALA A 21 10.12 4.26 7.80
CA ALA A 21 9.69 2.88 7.95
C ALA A 21 8.69 2.45 6.87
N ILE A 22 7.71 3.31 6.55
CA ILE A 22 6.76 3.07 5.46
C ILE A 22 7.48 3.00 4.11
N ALA A 23 8.39 3.95 3.81
CA ALA A 23 9.14 3.93 2.56
C ALA A 23 9.93 2.61 2.41
N VAL A 24 10.65 2.19 3.44
CA VAL A 24 11.48 0.97 3.42
C VAL A 24 10.62 -0.29 3.34
N PHE A 25 9.55 -0.38 4.15
CA PHE A 25 8.64 -1.53 4.10
C PHE A 25 7.97 -1.64 2.74
N MET A 26 7.45 -0.54 2.20
CA MET A 26 6.78 -0.52 0.90
C MET A 26 7.75 -0.73 -0.28
N THR A 27 9.05 -0.48 -0.09
CA THR A 27 10.07 -0.90 -1.07
C THR A 27 10.07 -2.43 -1.20
N GLY A 28 10.12 -3.16 -0.09
CA GLY A 28 10.05 -4.61 -0.13
C GLY A 28 8.72 -5.16 -0.66
N ASP A 29 7.59 -4.61 -0.19
CA ASP A 29 6.27 -5.03 -0.66
C ASP A 29 6.06 -4.75 -2.17
N GLY A 30 6.69 -3.68 -2.68
CA GLY A 30 6.60 -3.27 -4.07
C GLY A 30 7.42 -4.12 -5.06
N PHE A 31 8.41 -4.89 -4.60
CA PHE A 31 9.31 -5.64 -5.49
C PHE A 31 8.55 -6.55 -6.46
N GLU A 32 7.50 -7.19 -5.99
CA GLU A 32 6.73 -8.15 -6.78
C GLU A 32 5.73 -7.52 -7.74
N LEU A 33 5.28 -6.28 -7.47
CA LEU A 33 4.13 -5.68 -8.14
C LEU A 33 4.31 -5.62 -9.67
N ALA A 34 5.53 -5.39 -10.13
CA ALA A 34 5.79 -5.18 -11.54
C ALA A 34 6.31 -6.44 -12.29
N PHE A 35 6.62 -7.55 -11.62
CA PHE A 35 7.11 -8.75 -12.32
C PHE A 35 6.48 -10.09 -11.88
N LEU A 36 5.83 -10.15 -10.71
CA LEU A 36 5.32 -11.41 -10.17
C LEU A 36 4.32 -12.11 -11.10
N SER A 37 3.49 -11.35 -11.84
CA SER A 37 2.54 -11.96 -12.79
C SER A 37 3.26 -12.70 -13.92
N HIS A 38 4.35 -12.11 -14.43
CA HIS A 38 5.21 -12.74 -15.43
C HIS A 38 5.93 -13.96 -14.85
N TYR A 39 6.52 -13.83 -13.66
CA TYR A 39 7.21 -14.93 -12.98
C TYR A 39 6.29 -16.13 -12.71
N ILE A 40 5.04 -15.90 -12.26
CA ILE A 40 4.06 -17.01 -12.12
C ILE A 40 3.82 -17.72 -13.45
N LYS A 41 3.78 -16.98 -14.57
CA LYS A 41 3.66 -17.56 -15.90
C LYS A 41 4.88 -18.39 -16.29
N GLU A 42 6.09 -17.93 -15.99
CA GLU A 42 7.34 -18.70 -16.20
C GLU A 42 7.39 -20.01 -15.42
N LEU A 43 6.74 -20.08 -14.26
CA LEU A 43 6.55 -21.32 -13.49
C LEU A 43 5.59 -22.32 -14.14
N GLY A 44 5.04 -22.00 -15.32
CA GLY A 44 4.16 -22.87 -16.10
C GLY A 44 2.66 -22.64 -15.88
N PHE A 45 2.27 -21.59 -15.18
CA PHE A 45 0.86 -21.23 -14.99
C PHE A 45 0.33 -20.31 -16.09
N THR A 46 -0.98 -20.33 -16.28
CA THR A 46 -1.64 -19.48 -17.29
C THR A 46 -1.73 -18.03 -16.83
N PRO A 47 -1.82 -17.05 -17.77
CA PRO A 47 -2.08 -15.65 -17.40
C PRO A 47 -3.33 -15.46 -16.55
N ALA A 48 -4.38 -16.27 -16.79
CA ALA A 48 -5.61 -16.24 -15.98
C ALA A 48 -5.34 -16.67 -14.53
N GLN A 49 -4.49 -17.67 -14.32
CA GLN A 49 -4.08 -18.12 -13.00
C GLN A 49 -3.24 -17.05 -12.27
N ALA A 50 -2.30 -16.41 -12.96
CA ALA A 50 -1.55 -15.29 -12.40
C ALA A 50 -2.50 -14.14 -11.99
N SER A 51 -3.41 -13.73 -12.87
CA SER A 51 -4.41 -12.68 -12.59
C SER A 51 -5.32 -13.05 -11.42
N PHE A 52 -5.71 -14.31 -11.27
CA PHE A 52 -6.55 -14.76 -10.15
C PHE A 52 -5.82 -14.68 -8.82
N ALA A 53 -4.52 -14.98 -8.78
CA ALA A 53 -3.71 -14.80 -7.57
C ALA A 53 -3.70 -13.34 -7.10
N PHE A 54 -3.50 -12.38 -8.02
CA PHE A 54 -3.60 -10.95 -7.72
C PHE A 54 -5.01 -10.52 -7.31
N THR A 55 -6.04 -11.10 -7.90
CA THR A 55 -7.44 -10.83 -7.52
C THR A 55 -7.70 -11.24 -6.08
N LEU A 56 -7.27 -12.44 -5.68
CA LEU A 56 -7.43 -12.94 -4.32
C LEU A 56 -6.67 -12.08 -3.30
N TYR A 57 -5.41 -11.73 -3.61
CA TYR A 57 -4.63 -10.78 -2.83
C TYR A 57 -5.33 -9.42 -2.69
N GLY A 58 -5.82 -8.87 -3.80
CA GLY A 58 -6.52 -7.57 -3.81
C GLY A 58 -7.81 -7.57 -3.01
N LEU A 59 -8.59 -8.66 -3.04
CA LEU A 59 -9.80 -8.81 -2.21
C LEU A 59 -9.46 -8.84 -0.72
N ALA A 60 -8.43 -9.60 -0.34
CA ALA A 60 -7.95 -9.64 1.04
C ALA A 60 -7.43 -8.27 1.50
N ALA A 61 -6.68 -7.57 0.64
CA ALA A 61 -6.18 -6.24 0.91
C ALA A 61 -7.32 -5.20 1.04
N ALA A 62 -8.34 -5.26 0.20
CA ALA A 62 -9.50 -4.38 0.29
C ALA A 62 -10.26 -4.56 1.61
N LEU A 63 -10.49 -5.81 2.01
CA LEU A 63 -11.13 -6.12 3.29
C LEU A 63 -10.27 -5.64 4.47
N SER A 64 -8.97 -5.90 4.42
CA SER A 64 -8.02 -5.45 5.44
C SER A 64 -7.95 -3.93 5.53
N ALA A 65 -7.91 -3.23 4.40
CA ALA A 65 -7.90 -1.77 4.37
C ALA A 65 -9.13 -1.16 5.04
N TRP A 66 -10.31 -1.78 4.85
CA TRP A 66 -11.54 -1.36 5.49
C TRP A 66 -11.50 -1.51 7.01
N ILE A 67 -11.01 -2.64 7.52
CA ILE A 67 -11.01 -2.91 8.97
C ILE A 67 -9.80 -2.33 9.69
N SER A 68 -8.68 -2.06 9.00
CA SER A 68 -7.39 -1.69 9.61
C SER A 68 -7.45 -0.42 10.46
N GLY A 69 -8.20 0.59 10.02
CA GLY A 69 -8.40 1.83 10.77
C GLY A 69 -9.06 1.59 12.12
N VAL A 70 -10.17 0.84 12.11
CA VAL A 70 -10.91 0.50 13.35
C VAL A 70 -10.08 -0.40 14.26
N VAL A 71 -9.39 -1.39 13.71
CA VAL A 71 -8.48 -2.27 14.48
C VAL A 71 -7.38 -1.45 15.13
N ALA A 72 -6.78 -0.47 14.41
CA ALA A 72 -5.75 0.40 14.96
C ALA A 72 -6.26 1.28 16.11
N GLU A 73 -7.50 1.71 16.08
CA GLU A 73 -8.12 2.46 17.19
C GLU A 73 -8.47 1.55 18.38
N ILE A 74 -8.86 0.30 18.13
CA ILE A 74 -9.22 -0.67 19.18
C ILE A 74 -8.00 -1.14 19.97
N ILE A 75 -6.95 -1.58 19.29
CA ILE A 75 -5.79 -2.23 19.92
C ILE A 75 -4.52 -1.36 19.94
N THR A 76 -4.45 -0.30 19.23
CA THR A 76 -3.43 0.71 19.00
C THR A 76 -2.76 0.59 17.62
N PRO A 77 -2.37 1.72 17.00
CA PRO A 77 -1.67 1.70 15.71
C PRO A 77 -0.41 0.84 15.72
N GLN A 78 0.39 0.91 16.78
CA GLN A 78 1.64 0.16 16.91
C GLN A 78 1.43 -1.35 16.92
N LYS A 79 0.44 -1.83 17.68
CA LYS A 79 0.11 -3.26 17.73
C LYS A 79 -0.47 -3.76 16.41
N THR A 80 -1.29 -2.95 15.74
CA THR A 80 -1.84 -3.30 14.43
C THR A 80 -0.75 -3.34 13.37
N MET A 81 0.21 -2.39 13.40
CA MET A 81 1.40 -2.44 12.55
C MET A 81 2.24 -3.70 12.81
N LEU A 82 2.44 -4.08 14.09
CA LEU A 82 3.14 -5.32 14.45
C LEU A 82 2.44 -6.55 13.86
N ILE A 83 1.12 -6.63 13.98
CA ILE A 83 0.33 -7.74 13.39
C ILE A 83 0.52 -7.78 11.87
N GLY A 84 0.37 -6.63 11.19
CA GLY A 84 0.59 -6.55 9.75
C GLY A 84 2.01 -6.96 9.35
N PHE A 85 3.02 -6.49 10.05
CA PHE A 85 4.42 -6.83 9.82
C PHE A 85 4.70 -8.33 9.97
N VAL A 86 4.26 -8.94 11.09
CA VAL A 86 4.47 -10.37 11.34
C VAL A 86 3.72 -11.22 10.31
N LEU A 87 2.48 -10.86 10.04
CA LEU A 87 1.66 -11.54 9.03
C LEU A 87 2.35 -11.48 7.66
N TRP A 88 2.86 -10.32 7.26
CA TRP A 88 3.56 -10.15 5.99
C TRP A 88 4.79 -11.06 5.92
N CYS A 89 5.67 -11.01 6.92
CA CYS A 89 6.92 -11.79 6.94
C CYS A 89 6.64 -13.30 6.92
N VAL A 90 5.73 -13.78 7.77
CA VAL A 90 5.43 -15.21 7.86
C VAL A 90 4.84 -15.73 6.56
N PHE A 91 3.80 -15.07 6.03
CA PHE A 91 3.14 -15.54 4.81
C PHE A 91 3.97 -15.29 3.56
N HIS A 92 4.87 -14.31 3.56
CA HIS A 92 5.83 -14.13 2.48
C HIS A 92 6.83 -15.30 2.44
N VAL A 93 7.40 -15.71 3.57
CA VAL A 93 8.29 -16.88 3.63
C VAL A 93 7.57 -18.15 3.19
N LEU A 94 6.36 -18.40 3.67
CA LEU A 94 5.56 -19.56 3.24
C LEU A 94 5.24 -19.52 1.75
N PHE A 95 4.93 -18.34 1.21
CA PHE A 95 4.69 -18.11 -0.21
C PHE A 95 5.93 -18.41 -1.05
N LEU A 96 7.12 -17.96 -0.63
CA LEU A 96 8.36 -18.22 -1.35
C LEU A 96 8.75 -19.70 -1.32
N ILE A 97 8.70 -20.33 -0.15
CA ILE A 97 9.16 -21.72 0.00
C ILE A 97 8.15 -22.69 -0.64
N PHE A 98 6.92 -22.67 -0.16
CA PHE A 98 5.93 -23.68 -0.51
C PHE A 98 5.07 -23.34 -1.73
N GLY A 99 4.89 -22.05 -2.02
CA GLY A 99 4.15 -21.57 -3.18
C GLY A 99 5.04 -21.55 -4.43
N LEU A 100 5.88 -20.54 -4.54
CA LEU A 100 6.71 -20.31 -5.73
C LEU A 100 7.82 -21.35 -5.86
N GLY A 101 8.55 -21.66 -4.78
CA GLY A 101 9.69 -22.57 -4.80
C GLY A 101 9.34 -24.01 -5.20
N HIS A 102 8.11 -24.44 -4.98
CA HIS A 102 7.62 -25.76 -5.41
C HIS A 102 6.62 -25.67 -6.58
N ALA A 103 6.43 -24.48 -7.16
CA ALA A 103 5.43 -24.23 -8.20
C ALA A 103 4.04 -24.81 -7.84
N ASN A 104 3.60 -24.62 -6.59
CA ASN A 104 2.35 -25.19 -6.08
C ASN A 104 1.25 -24.11 -6.09
N TYR A 105 0.39 -24.13 -7.11
CA TYR A 105 -0.62 -23.11 -7.32
C TYR A 105 -1.62 -22.93 -6.15
N PRO A 106 -2.21 -23.98 -5.55
CA PRO A 106 -3.04 -23.83 -4.37
C PRO A 106 -2.34 -23.13 -3.21
N LEU A 107 -1.07 -23.40 -2.97
CA LEU A 107 -0.29 -22.75 -1.91
C LEU A 107 0.11 -21.31 -2.28
N ILE A 108 0.35 -21.03 -3.57
CA ILE A 108 0.49 -19.65 -4.07
C ILE A 108 -0.77 -18.85 -3.70
N LEU A 109 -1.95 -19.36 -4.06
CA LEU A 109 -3.21 -18.67 -3.76
C LEU A 109 -3.44 -18.47 -2.27
N LEU A 110 -3.21 -19.52 -1.47
CA LEU A 110 -3.44 -19.48 -0.03
C LEU A 110 -2.54 -18.45 0.66
N PHE A 111 -1.22 -18.56 0.46
CA PHE A 111 -0.27 -17.73 1.19
C PHE A 111 -0.24 -16.30 0.66
N TYR A 112 -0.32 -16.11 -0.65
CA TYR A 112 -0.40 -14.78 -1.25
C TYR A 112 -1.71 -14.08 -0.88
N GLY A 113 -2.84 -14.79 -0.93
CA GLY A 113 -4.13 -14.27 -0.51
C GLY A 113 -4.16 -13.85 0.96
N ILE A 114 -3.68 -14.70 1.89
CA ILE A 114 -3.63 -14.32 3.32
C ILE A 114 -2.67 -13.14 3.53
N ARG A 115 -1.52 -13.11 2.84
CA ARG A 115 -0.58 -11.99 2.92
C ARG A 115 -1.22 -10.66 2.49
N GLY A 116 -2.24 -10.68 1.62
CA GLY A 116 -3.01 -9.50 1.24
C GLY A 116 -3.59 -8.72 2.42
N PHE A 117 -3.85 -9.36 3.56
CA PHE A 117 -4.27 -8.66 4.78
C PHE A 117 -3.15 -7.85 5.45
N ALA A 118 -1.90 -8.15 5.17
CA ALA A 118 -0.76 -7.69 5.94
C ALA A 118 -0.41 -6.22 5.71
N TYR A 119 -0.17 -5.82 4.44
CA TYR A 119 0.28 -4.47 4.16
C TYR A 119 -0.74 -3.39 4.56
N PRO A 120 -2.06 -3.57 4.38
CA PRO A 120 -3.00 -2.54 4.82
C PRO A 120 -3.06 -2.40 6.34
N LEU A 121 -2.93 -3.49 7.10
CA LEU A 121 -2.81 -3.43 8.55
C LEU A 121 -1.59 -2.61 8.97
N PHE A 122 -0.45 -2.79 8.30
CA PHE A 122 0.75 -2.01 8.58
C PHE A 122 0.59 -0.55 8.16
N LEU A 123 0.19 -0.31 6.94
CA LEU A 123 0.15 0.98 6.28
C LEU A 123 -0.90 1.94 6.88
N TYR A 124 -2.17 1.50 6.92
CA TYR A 124 -3.28 2.36 7.36
C TYR A 124 -3.25 2.62 8.86
N SER A 125 -2.65 1.74 9.66
CA SER A 125 -2.42 2.03 11.08
C SER A 125 -1.49 3.20 11.29
N PHE A 126 -0.52 3.42 10.42
CA PHE A 126 0.33 4.61 10.48
C PHE A 126 -0.46 5.88 10.10
N ILE A 127 -1.42 5.80 9.17
CA ILE A 127 -2.35 6.93 8.89
C ILE A 127 -3.11 7.31 10.16
N VAL A 128 -3.63 6.34 10.91
CA VAL A 128 -4.30 6.59 12.20
C VAL A 128 -3.32 7.28 13.17
N ALA A 129 -2.08 6.82 13.25
CA ALA A 129 -1.06 7.47 14.08
C ALA A 129 -0.79 8.92 13.64
N ILE A 130 -0.72 9.21 12.32
CA ILE A 130 -0.56 10.57 11.80
C ILE A 130 -1.73 11.46 12.27
N VAL A 131 -2.97 11.04 12.00
CA VAL A 131 -4.18 11.84 12.31
C VAL A 131 -4.25 12.20 13.79
N HIS A 132 -3.85 11.30 14.69
CA HIS A 132 -3.87 11.55 16.13
C HIS A 132 -2.69 12.37 16.66
N ASN A 133 -1.58 12.47 15.91
CA ASN A 133 -0.37 13.17 16.35
C ASN A 133 -0.10 14.48 15.60
N VAL A 134 -0.97 14.87 14.68
CA VAL A 134 -0.85 16.09 13.86
C VAL A 134 -2.08 16.98 14.09
N LYS A 135 -1.90 18.30 14.01
CA LYS A 135 -3.02 19.24 14.08
C LYS A 135 -3.92 19.08 12.85
N SER A 136 -5.23 19.31 13.03
CA SER A 136 -6.23 19.21 11.96
C SER A 136 -5.84 19.99 10.70
N ASP A 137 -5.31 21.20 10.86
CA ASP A 137 -4.92 22.08 9.77
C ASP A 137 -3.70 21.59 8.96
N SER A 138 -2.92 20.67 9.53
CA SER A 138 -1.72 20.09 8.91
C SER A 138 -1.90 18.63 8.48
N ALA A 139 -3.07 18.06 8.72
CA ALA A 139 -3.33 16.65 8.45
C ALA A 139 -3.25 16.34 6.94
N SER A 140 -3.73 17.23 6.09
CA SER A 140 -3.70 17.04 4.62
C SER A 140 -2.26 16.98 4.10
N SER A 141 -1.39 17.89 4.54
CA SER A 141 0.03 17.88 4.15
C SER A 141 0.77 16.65 4.68
N ALA A 142 0.51 16.25 5.92
CA ALA A 142 1.10 15.05 6.50
C ALA A 142 0.68 13.78 5.73
N LEU A 143 -0.59 13.68 5.33
CA LEU A 143 -1.07 12.58 4.48
C LEU A 143 -0.50 12.65 3.06
N GLY A 144 -0.29 13.86 2.51
CA GLY A 144 0.41 14.05 1.24
C GLY A 144 1.82 13.47 1.27
N TRP A 145 2.59 13.74 2.33
CA TRP A 145 3.91 13.14 2.56
C TRP A 145 3.84 11.62 2.72
N PHE A 146 2.82 11.11 3.40
CA PHE A 146 2.59 9.67 3.53
C PHE A 146 2.46 9.01 2.14
N TRP A 147 1.61 9.53 1.28
CA TRP A 147 1.43 8.99 -0.06
C TRP A 147 2.66 9.19 -0.96
N ALA A 148 3.43 10.26 -0.76
CA ALA A 148 4.69 10.47 -1.47
C ALA A 148 5.72 9.39 -1.10
N VAL A 149 5.97 9.15 0.18
CA VAL A 149 6.93 8.11 0.61
C VAL A 149 6.44 6.69 0.28
N TYR A 150 5.12 6.46 0.32
CA TYR A 150 4.51 5.22 -0.17
C TYR A 150 4.85 5.00 -1.65
N SER A 151 4.65 6.02 -2.51
CA SER A 151 4.92 5.92 -3.94
C SER A 151 6.41 5.75 -4.24
N VAL A 152 7.28 6.41 -3.48
CA VAL A 152 8.74 6.20 -3.56
C VAL A 152 9.08 4.74 -3.24
N GLY A 153 8.52 4.21 -2.17
CA GLY A 153 8.76 2.82 -1.75
C GLY A 153 8.24 1.83 -2.79
N ILE A 154 6.92 1.78 -2.97
CA ILE A 154 6.26 0.73 -3.75
C ILE A 154 6.55 0.80 -5.25
N GLY A 155 6.65 2.01 -5.80
CA GLY A 155 6.76 2.21 -7.24
C GLY A 155 8.19 2.46 -7.71
N VAL A 156 8.92 3.40 -7.07
CA VAL A 156 10.26 3.76 -7.54
C VAL A 156 11.27 2.71 -7.09
N PHE A 157 11.53 2.60 -5.79
CA PHE A 157 12.52 1.64 -5.28
C PHE A 157 12.03 0.19 -5.40
N GLY A 158 10.72 -0.04 -5.25
CA GLY A 158 10.10 -1.34 -5.42
C GLY A 158 10.24 -1.92 -6.83
N SER A 159 10.52 -1.09 -7.84
CA SER A 159 10.77 -1.55 -9.22
C SER A 159 12.22 -1.37 -9.64
N TYR A 160 12.83 -0.22 -9.27
CA TYR A 160 14.20 0.09 -9.68
C TYR A 160 15.23 -0.89 -9.09
N ILE A 161 15.10 -1.26 -7.81
CA ILE A 161 16.01 -2.24 -7.18
C ILE A 161 15.88 -3.62 -7.84
N PRO A 162 14.67 -4.20 -8.03
CA PRO A 162 14.52 -5.44 -8.78
C PRO A 162 15.11 -5.42 -10.19
N SER A 163 15.08 -4.29 -10.90
CA SER A 163 15.66 -4.19 -12.24
C SER A 163 17.16 -4.52 -12.28
N PHE A 164 17.88 -4.29 -11.17
CA PHE A 164 19.28 -4.68 -11.03
C PHE A 164 19.47 -6.03 -10.36
N THR A 165 18.59 -6.43 -9.46
CA THR A 165 18.79 -7.67 -8.70
C THR A 165 18.35 -8.90 -9.47
N ILE A 166 17.28 -8.82 -10.27
CA ILE A 166 16.80 -9.95 -11.07
C ILE A 166 17.89 -10.54 -11.99
N PRO A 167 18.66 -9.73 -12.75
CA PRO A 167 19.72 -10.27 -13.61
C PRO A 167 20.84 -10.99 -12.86
N HIS A 168 21.01 -10.75 -11.54
CA HIS A 168 22.13 -11.31 -10.75
C HIS A 168 21.70 -12.46 -9.84
N ILE A 169 20.50 -12.37 -9.24
CA ILE A 169 20.02 -13.34 -8.25
C ILE A 169 18.66 -13.96 -8.62
N GLY A 170 18.13 -13.65 -9.80
CA GLY A 170 16.84 -14.11 -10.29
C GLY A 170 15.64 -13.51 -9.55
N GLU A 171 14.44 -13.83 -10.04
CA GLU A 171 13.16 -13.36 -9.49
C GLU A 171 12.95 -13.85 -8.05
N LEU A 172 13.16 -15.14 -7.80
CA LEU A 172 12.99 -15.73 -6.48
C LEU A 172 13.99 -15.15 -5.47
N GLY A 173 15.25 -14.95 -5.87
CA GLY A 173 16.28 -14.30 -5.05
C GLY A 173 15.92 -12.85 -4.71
N THR A 174 15.37 -12.12 -5.68
CA THR A 174 14.89 -10.75 -5.50
C THR A 174 13.72 -10.70 -4.52
N LEU A 175 12.80 -11.67 -4.55
CA LEU A 175 11.71 -11.76 -3.57
C LEU A 175 12.22 -12.08 -2.15
N TRP A 176 13.31 -12.87 -2.00
CA TRP A 176 13.97 -13.02 -0.70
C TRP A 176 14.59 -11.70 -0.20
N LEU A 177 15.14 -10.89 -1.09
CA LEU A 177 15.64 -9.56 -0.73
C LEU A 177 14.50 -8.63 -0.28
N ALA A 178 13.29 -8.76 -0.86
CA ALA A 178 12.09 -8.04 -0.41
C ALA A 178 11.82 -8.24 1.09
N LEU A 179 12.02 -9.47 1.59
CA LEU A 179 11.86 -9.79 3.02
C LEU A 179 12.81 -8.96 3.90
N VAL A 180 14.05 -8.74 3.45
CA VAL A 180 15.03 -7.92 4.19
C VAL A 180 14.55 -6.47 4.32
N PHE A 181 14.03 -5.89 3.24
CA PHE A 181 13.45 -4.54 3.29
C PHE A 181 12.23 -4.46 4.21
N CYS A 182 11.31 -5.42 4.12
CA CYS A 182 10.13 -5.44 4.97
C CYS A 182 10.49 -5.64 6.45
N ILE A 183 11.44 -6.52 6.77
CA ILE A 183 11.94 -6.70 8.14
C ILE A 183 12.55 -5.39 8.64
N THR A 184 13.42 -4.75 7.85
CA THR A 184 14.07 -3.49 8.21
C THR A 184 13.02 -2.39 8.46
N GLY A 185 12.09 -2.18 7.54
CA GLY A 185 11.00 -1.21 7.69
C GLY A 185 10.12 -1.50 8.90
N GLY A 186 9.77 -2.76 9.14
CA GLY A 186 9.01 -3.20 10.30
C GLY A 186 9.72 -2.91 11.63
N ILE A 187 11.01 -3.21 11.73
CA ILE A 187 11.83 -2.92 12.92
C ILE A 187 11.92 -1.41 13.17
N ILE A 188 12.20 -0.61 12.12
CA ILE A 188 12.23 0.86 12.25
C ILE A 188 10.90 1.37 12.80
N ALA A 189 9.76 0.89 12.26
CA ALA A 189 8.43 1.29 12.71
C ALA A 189 8.23 0.94 14.19
N LEU A 190 8.49 -0.30 14.60
CA LEU A 190 8.24 -0.77 15.95
C LEU A 190 9.12 -0.07 17.00
N VAL A 191 10.37 0.23 16.65
CA VAL A 191 11.29 0.92 17.56
C VAL A 191 10.97 2.40 17.67
N SER A 192 10.72 3.07 16.55
CA SER A 192 10.54 4.53 16.51
C SER A 192 9.16 4.99 16.95
N LEU A 193 8.11 4.20 16.67
CA LEU A 193 6.74 4.57 16.96
C LEU A 193 6.26 4.15 18.37
N ARG A 194 7.09 3.48 19.17
CA ARG A 194 6.73 2.99 20.52
C ARG A 194 6.27 4.09 21.48
N HIS A 195 6.72 5.34 21.30
CA HIS A 195 6.42 6.49 22.15
C HIS A 195 5.32 7.41 21.61
N ILE A 196 4.71 7.07 20.48
CA ILE A 196 3.68 7.90 19.88
C ILE A 196 2.37 7.80 20.68
N GLN A 197 1.67 8.92 20.79
CA GLN A 197 0.37 8.96 21.46
C GLN A 197 -0.64 8.07 20.72
N THR A 198 -1.31 7.23 21.48
CA THR A 198 -2.34 6.32 20.98
C THR A 198 -3.72 6.87 21.26
N PRO A 199 -4.67 6.71 20.34
CA PRO A 199 -6.06 7.08 20.60
C PRO A 199 -6.61 6.28 21.77
N ARG A 200 -7.14 6.97 22.80
CA ARG A 200 -7.71 6.34 23.99
C ARG A 200 -9.22 6.12 23.89
N HIS A 201 -9.85 6.79 22.93
CA HIS A 201 -11.32 6.87 22.87
C HIS A 201 -11.97 5.48 22.66
N MET A 202 -11.42 4.68 21.73
CA MET A 202 -11.99 3.36 21.42
C MET A 202 -11.53 2.25 22.38
N GLN A 203 -10.49 2.47 23.18
CA GLN A 203 -9.98 1.45 24.10
C GLN A 203 -10.96 1.13 25.24
N ASN A 204 -11.78 2.11 25.62
CA ASN A 204 -12.77 1.96 26.71
C ASN A 204 -14.13 1.40 26.25
N LEU A 205 -14.31 1.19 24.94
CA LEU A 205 -15.57 0.65 24.40
C LEU A 205 -15.64 -0.86 24.64
N THR A 206 -16.86 -1.34 24.89
CA THR A 206 -17.15 -2.76 24.93
C THR A 206 -16.97 -3.42 23.56
N THR A 207 -16.75 -4.73 23.52
CA THR A 207 -16.59 -5.48 22.26
C THR A 207 -17.78 -5.25 21.31
N ARG A 208 -18.99 -5.17 21.84
CA ARG A 208 -20.21 -4.91 21.05
C ARG A 208 -20.18 -3.52 20.40
N GLU A 209 -19.75 -2.50 21.13
CA GLU A 209 -19.63 -1.14 20.61
C GLU A 209 -18.56 -1.03 19.53
N LYS A 210 -17.44 -1.76 19.68
CA LYS A 210 -16.37 -1.83 18.68
C LYS A 210 -16.86 -2.45 17.35
N PHE A 211 -17.65 -3.53 17.43
CA PHE A 211 -18.28 -4.12 16.24
C PHE A 211 -19.38 -3.22 15.67
N ALA A 212 -20.09 -2.47 16.49
CA ALA A 212 -21.07 -1.49 16.03
C ALA A 212 -20.42 -0.36 15.23
N GLU A 213 -19.22 0.13 15.62
CA GLU A 213 -18.46 1.12 14.85
C GLU A 213 -17.98 0.59 13.50
N LEU A 214 -17.54 -0.68 13.40
CA LEU A 214 -17.27 -1.34 12.11
C LEU A 214 -18.53 -1.37 11.23
N GLY A 215 -19.67 -1.73 11.78
CA GLY A 215 -20.95 -1.72 11.06
C GLY A 215 -21.37 -0.31 10.64
N ARG A 216 -21.09 0.71 11.46
CA ARG A 216 -21.38 2.10 11.15
C ARG A 216 -20.55 2.60 9.95
N ALA A 217 -19.27 2.20 9.84
CA ALA A 217 -18.45 2.51 8.68
C ALA A 217 -19.06 1.96 7.39
N ALA A 218 -19.60 0.73 7.41
CA ALA A 218 -20.33 0.16 6.27
C ALA A 218 -21.64 0.92 5.99
N THR A 219 -22.38 1.30 7.04
CA THR A 219 -23.65 2.04 6.89
C THR A 219 -23.42 3.42 6.25
N LEU A 220 -22.30 4.09 6.56
CA LEU A 220 -21.94 5.38 5.97
C LEU A 220 -21.79 5.34 4.44
N LEU A 221 -21.37 4.20 3.88
CA LEU A 221 -21.31 4.01 2.42
C LEU A 221 -22.68 4.13 1.75
N TYR A 222 -23.75 3.71 2.43
CA TYR A 222 -25.11 3.74 1.87
C TYR A 222 -25.89 4.99 2.27
N THR A 223 -25.56 5.59 3.41
CA THR A 223 -26.31 6.75 3.95
C THR A 223 -25.76 8.08 3.46
N ASN A 224 -24.48 8.14 3.08
CA ASN A 224 -23.86 9.38 2.60
C ASN A 224 -23.43 9.28 1.14
N ARG A 225 -24.20 9.94 0.25
CA ARG A 225 -23.96 9.96 -1.20
C ARG A 225 -22.54 10.39 -1.58
N ASN A 226 -21.96 11.33 -0.87
CA ASN A 226 -20.61 11.82 -1.18
C ASN A 226 -19.55 10.78 -0.85
N ILE A 227 -19.73 10.03 0.25
CA ILE A 227 -18.85 8.93 0.62
C ILE A 227 -18.98 7.80 -0.40
N LEU A 228 -20.20 7.44 -0.80
CA LEU A 228 -20.45 6.43 -1.83
C LEU A 228 -19.74 6.79 -3.16
N LEU A 229 -19.95 8.01 -3.66
CA LEU A 229 -19.36 8.46 -4.93
C LEU A 229 -17.82 8.49 -4.85
N SER A 230 -17.25 9.00 -3.76
CA SER A 230 -15.79 9.00 -3.55
C SER A 230 -15.23 7.59 -3.49
N SER A 231 -15.95 6.65 -2.87
CA SER A 231 -15.57 5.24 -2.81
C SER A 231 -15.62 4.58 -4.18
N MET A 232 -16.64 4.86 -5.00
CA MET A 232 -16.73 4.36 -6.38
C MET A 232 -15.56 4.85 -7.24
N VAL A 233 -15.24 6.16 -7.17
CA VAL A 233 -14.07 6.73 -7.87
C VAL A 233 -12.77 6.04 -7.41
N ARG A 234 -12.63 5.81 -6.10
CA ARG A 234 -11.46 5.12 -5.55
C ARG A 234 -11.35 3.67 -6.03
N ILE A 235 -12.47 2.95 -6.09
CA ILE A 235 -12.51 1.56 -6.60
C ILE A 235 -12.07 1.52 -8.06
N ILE A 236 -12.64 2.37 -8.93
CA ILE A 236 -12.30 2.44 -10.35
C ILE A 236 -10.80 2.75 -10.54
N ASN A 237 -10.30 3.76 -9.84
CA ASN A 237 -8.89 4.15 -9.92
C ASN A 237 -7.94 3.02 -9.46
N THR A 238 -8.26 2.37 -8.34
CA THR A 238 -7.45 1.27 -7.81
C THR A 238 -7.51 0.04 -8.72
N LEU A 239 -8.69 -0.28 -9.26
CA LEU A 239 -8.87 -1.39 -10.20
C LEU A 239 -8.03 -1.18 -11.47
N SER A 240 -8.00 0.04 -12.00
CA SER A 240 -7.16 0.40 -13.15
C SER A 240 -5.68 0.18 -12.84
N LEU A 241 -5.18 0.68 -11.69
CA LEU A 241 -3.77 0.52 -11.29
C LEU A 241 -3.37 -0.95 -11.16
N PHE A 242 -4.18 -1.77 -10.49
CA PHE A 242 -3.89 -3.20 -10.34
C PHE A 242 -4.04 -3.96 -11.67
N GLY A 243 -4.98 -3.58 -12.53
CA GLY A 243 -5.10 -4.12 -13.88
C GLY A 243 -3.83 -3.86 -14.71
N PHE A 244 -3.31 -2.64 -14.66
CA PHE A 244 -2.02 -2.32 -15.29
C PHE A 244 -0.86 -3.14 -14.72
N ALA A 245 -0.78 -3.29 -13.40
CA ALA A 245 0.27 -4.07 -12.76
C ALA A 245 0.29 -5.55 -13.18
N VAL A 246 -0.86 -6.11 -13.56
CA VAL A 246 -0.98 -7.50 -14.01
C VAL A 246 -0.73 -7.64 -15.53
N ILE A 247 -1.31 -6.76 -16.33
CA ILE A 247 -1.33 -6.90 -17.80
C ILE A 247 -0.06 -6.34 -18.43
N MET A 248 0.44 -5.19 -17.97
CA MET A 248 1.57 -4.50 -18.60
C MET A 248 2.87 -5.30 -18.60
N PRO A 249 3.28 -5.99 -17.51
CA PRO A 249 4.49 -6.82 -17.56
C PRO A 249 4.44 -7.86 -18.68
N MET A 250 3.29 -8.54 -18.83
CA MET A 250 3.12 -9.55 -19.87
C MET A 250 3.17 -8.93 -21.27
N MET A 251 2.55 -7.77 -21.47
CA MET A 251 2.58 -7.07 -22.76
C MET A 251 4.00 -6.58 -23.09
N PHE A 252 4.68 -5.92 -22.18
CA PHE A 252 6.00 -5.37 -22.45
C PHE A 252 7.07 -6.44 -22.63
N VAL A 253 7.05 -7.49 -21.82
CA VAL A 253 8.06 -8.55 -21.86
C VAL A 253 7.74 -9.57 -22.96
N ASP A 254 6.51 -10.09 -22.99
CA ASP A 254 6.16 -11.20 -23.89
C ASP A 254 5.87 -10.74 -25.34
N GLU A 255 5.24 -9.55 -25.53
CA GLU A 255 4.80 -9.10 -26.86
C GLU A 255 5.75 -8.06 -27.47
N LEU A 256 6.28 -7.13 -26.66
CA LEU A 256 7.14 -6.05 -27.13
C LEU A 256 8.63 -6.39 -27.02
N GLY A 257 9.01 -7.51 -26.38
CA GLY A 257 10.38 -8.00 -26.33
C GLY A 257 11.30 -7.23 -25.37
N PHE A 258 10.74 -6.47 -24.41
CA PHE A 258 11.53 -5.86 -23.35
C PHE A 258 12.04 -6.93 -22.40
N THR A 259 13.22 -6.74 -21.86
CA THR A 259 13.65 -7.51 -20.71
C THR A 259 12.85 -7.10 -19.47
N THR A 260 12.70 -8.01 -18.50
CA THR A 260 12.04 -7.68 -17.22
C THR A 260 12.68 -6.46 -16.55
N SER A 261 14.01 -6.32 -16.64
CA SER A 261 14.75 -5.15 -16.14
C SER A 261 14.33 -3.84 -16.80
N GLU A 262 14.24 -3.81 -18.12
CA GLU A 262 13.85 -2.61 -18.88
C GLU A 262 12.41 -2.22 -18.56
N TRP A 263 11.50 -3.19 -18.49
CA TRP A 263 10.14 -2.95 -18.05
C TRP A 263 10.08 -2.33 -16.65
N LEU A 264 10.82 -2.87 -15.69
CA LEU A 264 10.87 -2.36 -14.33
C LEU A 264 11.40 -0.92 -14.25
N GLN A 265 12.33 -0.53 -15.11
CA GLN A 265 12.81 0.85 -15.21
C GLN A 265 11.72 1.79 -15.75
N VAL A 266 10.97 1.37 -16.77
CA VAL A 266 9.80 2.11 -17.28
C VAL A 266 8.75 2.29 -16.17
N TRP A 267 8.45 1.23 -15.43
CA TRP A 267 7.51 1.27 -14.31
C TRP A 267 7.98 2.19 -13.19
N ALA A 268 9.27 2.16 -12.84
CA ALA A 268 9.86 3.07 -11.86
C ALA A 268 9.76 4.55 -12.32
N ALA A 269 10.02 4.85 -13.60
CA ALA A 269 9.88 6.19 -14.15
C ALA A 269 8.42 6.69 -14.09
N PHE A 270 7.45 5.81 -14.35
CA PHE A 270 6.03 6.13 -14.19
C PHE A 270 5.70 6.54 -12.75
N PHE A 271 6.13 5.76 -11.76
CA PHE A 271 5.91 6.10 -10.35
C PHE A 271 6.68 7.34 -9.91
N PHE A 272 7.87 7.58 -10.45
CA PHE A 272 8.63 8.81 -10.18
C PHE A 272 7.83 10.06 -10.57
N THR A 273 7.15 10.05 -11.71
CA THR A 273 6.30 11.17 -12.13
C THR A 273 5.10 11.36 -11.22
N THR A 274 4.55 10.28 -10.63
CA THR A 274 3.40 10.37 -9.72
C THR A 274 3.73 11.12 -8.43
N ILE A 275 4.99 11.11 -7.97
CA ILE A 275 5.42 11.84 -6.76
C ILE A 275 5.15 13.33 -6.92
N PHE A 276 5.64 13.91 -8.02
CA PHE A 276 5.42 15.33 -8.31
C PHE A 276 3.95 15.65 -8.55
N SER A 277 3.25 14.78 -9.26
CA SER A 277 1.82 14.88 -9.50
C SER A 277 1.02 14.91 -8.19
N ASN A 278 1.32 14.02 -7.24
CA ASN A 278 0.64 13.97 -5.95
C ASN A 278 0.83 15.25 -5.14
N VAL A 279 2.04 15.80 -5.09
CA VAL A 279 2.31 17.07 -4.41
C VAL A 279 1.61 18.23 -5.11
N PHE A 280 1.70 18.30 -6.43
CA PHE A 280 1.05 19.35 -7.24
C PHE A 280 -0.47 19.35 -7.04
N TRP A 281 -1.12 18.19 -7.19
CA TRP A 281 -2.57 18.08 -7.00
C TRP A 281 -3.02 18.30 -5.56
N GLY A 282 -2.18 17.98 -4.58
CA GLY A 282 -2.42 18.33 -3.17
C GLY A 282 -2.53 19.85 -2.97
N ILE A 283 -1.58 20.61 -3.50
CA ILE A 283 -1.57 22.08 -3.43
C ILE A 283 -2.76 22.69 -4.21
N VAL A 284 -3.04 22.17 -5.40
CA VAL A 284 -4.18 22.63 -6.22
C VAL A 284 -5.50 22.35 -5.51
N ALA A 285 -5.63 21.20 -4.86
CA ALA A 285 -6.83 20.82 -4.12
C ALA A 285 -7.09 21.71 -2.89
N GLU A 286 -6.04 22.16 -2.21
CA GLU A 286 -6.18 23.15 -1.12
C GLU A 286 -6.73 24.50 -1.63
N LYS A 287 -6.30 24.96 -2.82
CA LYS A 287 -6.72 26.25 -3.39
C LYS A 287 -8.09 26.21 -4.08
N MET A 288 -8.37 25.16 -4.84
CA MET A 288 -9.59 25.03 -5.66
C MET A 288 -10.72 24.27 -4.96
N GLY A 289 -10.40 23.54 -3.91
CA GLY A 289 -11.27 22.57 -3.26
C GLY A 289 -11.18 21.18 -3.94
N TRP A 290 -10.92 20.16 -3.15
CA TRP A 290 -10.65 18.79 -3.60
C TRP A 290 -11.76 18.16 -4.46
N MET A 291 -13.04 18.49 -4.21
CA MET A 291 -14.17 18.01 -5.04
C MET A 291 -14.11 18.51 -6.48
N LYS A 292 -13.69 19.79 -6.69
CA LYS A 292 -13.53 20.33 -8.03
C LYS A 292 -12.36 19.68 -8.77
N VAL A 293 -11.26 19.47 -8.07
CA VAL A 293 -10.07 18.81 -8.64
C VAL A 293 -10.40 17.38 -9.07
N ILE A 294 -11.04 16.58 -8.24
CA ILE A 294 -11.47 15.21 -8.59
C ILE A 294 -12.40 15.25 -9.81
N ARG A 295 -13.39 16.14 -9.84
CA ARG A 295 -14.34 16.20 -10.95
C ARG A 295 -13.68 16.56 -12.28
N TRP A 296 -12.94 17.66 -12.31
CA TRP A 296 -12.41 18.21 -13.57
C TRP A 296 -11.16 17.48 -14.05
N PHE A 297 -10.23 17.20 -13.18
CA PHE A 297 -8.94 16.60 -13.55
C PHE A 297 -8.89 15.10 -13.33
N GLY A 298 -9.53 14.59 -12.29
CA GLY A 298 -9.65 13.16 -12.08
C GLY A 298 -10.62 12.49 -13.05
N CYS A 299 -11.93 12.82 -12.99
CA CYS A 299 -12.93 12.09 -13.77
C CYS A 299 -12.96 12.53 -15.23
N ILE A 300 -13.05 13.85 -15.50
CA ILE A 300 -13.17 14.37 -16.87
C ILE A 300 -11.83 14.25 -17.60
N GLY A 301 -10.70 14.58 -16.95
CA GLY A 301 -9.38 14.43 -17.53
C GLY A 301 -9.08 12.99 -17.95
N MET A 302 -9.39 12.00 -17.09
CA MET A 302 -9.23 10.59 -17.44
C MET A 302 -10.18 10.09 -18.52
N ALA A 303 -11.36 10.71 -18.66
CA ALA A 303 -12.30 10.34 -19.73
C ALA A 303 -11.89 10.87 -21.11
N LEU A 304 -11.01 11.86 -21.16
CA LEU A 304 -10.53 12.49 -22.39
C LEU A 304 -9.13 11.99 -22.81
N SER A 305 -8.40 11.28 -21.95
CA SER A 305 -7.10 10.66 -22.23
C SER A 305 -7.26 9.26 -22.84
#